data_34a1fdfeaaff4997c32f6ba53baab6be
#
_entry.id   34a1fdfeaaff4997c32f6ba53baab6be
#
_cell.length_a   1.000
_cell.length_b   1.000
_cell.length_c   1.000
_cell.angle_alpha   90.00
_cell.angle_beta   90.00
_cell.angle_gamma   90.00
#
_symmetry.space_group_name_H-M   'P 1'
#
loop_
_entity.id
_entity.type
_entity.pdbx_description
1 polymer ?
#
loop_
_entity_poly.entity_id
_entity_poly.type
_entity_poly.pdbx_seq_one_letter_code
_entity_poly.pdbx_strand_id
1 'polypeptide(L)'
;MGRGEVVGLYYREQKHICGKDYDTAPYMEVDLYPVSAKKHKASRRAKKKEASSLAQQTYNDNRAKRYHVQLVNTNFGKGDFSWTGTYDDDHLPEPGDTHRADLDFTNYIKRLYRWCDRNGVQRPKWVAATEYTTITEDGKVCGRHHHHAIIQHTEGLTRDVLEELWSDKNGNSIGLTRGEYLTVDHGSVEGLVKY
;
A
#
# COMPACT_ATOMS: atom_id res chain seq x y z
N MET A 1 -39.64 -39.16 -10.91
CA MET A 1 -39.70 -37.73 -11.17
C MET A 1 -38.80 -37.03 -10.15
N GLY A 2 -37.56 -36.71 -10.50
CA GLY A 2 -36.62 -36.05 -9.64
C GLY A 2 -36.99 -34.55 -9.57
N ARG A 3 -37.23 -34.06 -8.37
CA ARG A 3 -37.35 -32.59 -8.13
C ARG A 3 -35.96 -31.97 -8.31
N GLY A 4 -35.79 -31.25 -9.42
CA GLY A 4 -34.62 -30.40 -9.60
C GLY A 4 -34.62 -29.32 -8.51
N GLU A 5 -33.66 -29.35 -7.61
CA GLU A 5 -33.39 -28.24 -6.71
C GLU A 5 -32.97 -27.01 -7.53
N VAL A 6 -33.79 -25.99 -7.55
CA VAL A 6 -33.41 -24.67 -8.03
C VAL A 6 -32.33 -24.14 -7.08
N VAL A 7 -31.07 -24.24 -7.50
CA VAL A 7 -29.97 -23.64 -6.75
C VAL A 7 -30.14 -22.13 -6.85
N GLY A 8 -30.66 -21.51 -5.79
CA GLY A 8 -30.81 -20.06 -5.72
C GLY A 8 -29.45 -19.40 -5.89
N LEU A 9 -29.30 -18.63 -6.95
CA LEU A 9 -28.16 -17.74 -7.17
C LEU A 9 -28.45 -16.43 -6.41
N TYR A 10 -27.59 -16.12 -5.49
CA TYR A 10 -27.59 -14.80 -4.82
C TYR A 10 -26.54 -13.94 -5.47
N TYR A 11 -26.84 -12.64 -5.63
CA TYR A 11 -25.86 -11.65 -6.04
C TYR A 11 -25.37 -10.89 -4.83
N ARG A 12 -24.07 -10.71 -4.74
CA ARG A 12 -23.45 -9.82 -3.78
C ARG A 12 -23.00 -8.56 -4.50
N GLU A 13 -23.46 -7.44 -4.00
CA GLU A 13 -22.98 -6.12 -4.40
C GLU A 13 -21.93 -5.66 -3.40
N GLN A 14 -20.81 -5.16 -3.90
CA GLN A 14 -19.77 -4.54 -3.12
C GLN A 14 -19.42 -3.21 -3.76
N LYS A 15 -19.54 -2.13 -2.99
CA LYS A 15 -19.24 -0.76 -3.43
C LYS A 15 -17.94 -0.30 -2.81
N HIS A 16 -17.04 0.22 -3.63
CA HIS A 16 -15.82 0.87 -3.21
C HIS A 16 -15.89 2.33 -3.65
N ILE A 17 -15.94 3.22 -2.67
CA ILE A 17 -16.02 4.67 -2.90
C ILE A 17 -14.58 5.18 -2.92
N CYS A 18 -14.20 5.83 -4.00
CA CYS A 18 -12.89 6.41 -4.18
C CYS A 18 -12.95 7.89 -3.82
N GLY A 19 -12.35 8.25 -2.69
CA GLY A 19 -12.38 9.59 -2.11
C GLY A 19 -12.68 9.56 -0.61
N LYS A 20 -12.39 10.67 0.06
CA LYS A 20 -12.58 10.76 1.52
C LYS A 20 -14.05 10.88 1.92
N ASP A 21 -14.86 11.44 1.03
CA ASP A 21 -16.30 11.71 1.25
C ASP A 21 -17.14 11.12 0.12
N TYR A 22 -18.29 10.56 0.47
CA TYR A 22 -19.22 9.97 -0.49
C TYR A 22 -19.68 10.97 -1.55
N ASP A 23 -20.01 12.19 -1.13
CA ASP A 23 -20.57 13.22 -2.00
C ASP A 23 -19.53 13.87 -2.92
N THR A 24 -18.25 13.78 -2.56
CA THR A 24 -17.13 14.36 -3.32
C THR A 24 -16.25 13.30 -3.99
N ALA A 25 -16.63 12.03 -3.87
CA ALA A 25 -15.89 10.94 -4.46
C ALA A 25 -15.83 11.07 -5.99
N PRO A 26 -14.65 11.07 -6.60
CA PRO A 26 -14.49 11.23 -8.04
C PRO A 26 -15.06 10.05 -8.83
N TYR A 27 -15.11 8.88 -8.26
CA TYR A 27 -15.74 7.69 -8.83
C TYR A 27 -16.07 6.64 -7.76
N MET A 28 -16.90 5.69 -8.14
CA MET A 28 -17.25 4.53 -7.34
C MET A 28 -17.13 3.26 -8.18
N GLU A 29 -16.46 2.24 -7.64
CA GLU A 29 -16.46 0.91 -8.22
C GLU A 29 -17.59 0.07 -7.62
N VAL A 30 -18.35 -0.60 -8.48
CA VAL A 30 -19.43 -1.51 -8.07
C VAL A 30 -19.16 -2.89 -8.62
N ASP A 31 -18.90 -3.84 -7.72
CA ASP A 31 -18.73 -5.24 -8.05
C ASP A 31 -20.04 -6.01 -7.81
N LEU A 32 -20.54 -6.65 -8.86
CA LEU A 32 -21.66 -7.57 -8.79
C LEU A 32 -21.16 -8.98 -9.09
N TYR A 33 -21.27 -9.89 -8.16
CA TYR A 33 -20.87 -11.29 -8.38
C TYR A 33 -21.84 -12.29 -7.79
N PRO A 34 -22.09 -13.42 -8.52
CA PRO A 34 -22.98 -14.47 -8.03
C PRO A 34 -22.34 -15.23 -6.86
N VAL A 35 -23.14 -15.50 -5.84
CA VAL A 35 -22.73 -16.30 -4.68
C VAL A 35 -23.66 -17.51 -4.56
N SER A 36 -23.10 -18.71 -4.52
CA SER A 36 -23.91 -19.90 -4.29
C SER A 36 -24.39 -19.98 -2.83
N ALA A 37 -25.61 -20.49 -2.63
CA ALA A 37 -26.19 -20.66 -1.30
C ALA A 37 -25.30 -21.48 -0.34
N LYS A 38 -24.49 -22.41 -0.87
CA LYS A 38 -23.53 -23.20 -0.09
C LYS A 38 -22.36 -22.38 0.45
N LYS A 39 -21.91 -21.36 -0.29
CA LYS A 39 -20.83 -20.46 0.19
C LYS A 39 -21.27 -19.52 1.30
N HIS A 40 -22.56 -19.24 1.41
CA HIS A 40 -23.09 -18.36 2.44
C HIS A 40 -22.98 -18.96 3.86
N LYS A 41 -22.95 -20.29 3.98
CA LYS A 41 -22.89 -21.01 5.27
C LYS A 41 -21.48 -21.37 5.73
N ALA A 42 -20.47 -21.30 4.87
CA ALA A 42 -19.11 -21.74 5.18
C ALA A 42 -18.23 -20.56 5.61
N SER A 43 -18.33 -20.14 6.88
CA SER A 43 -17.55 -19.02 7.39
C SER A 43 -16.17 -19.37 7.98
N ARG A 44 -15.79 -20.64 8.05
CA ARG A 44 -14.47 -21.02 8.58
C ARG A 44 -13.48 -21.32 7.44
N ARG A 45 -12.46 -20.50 7.32
CA ARG A 45 -11.29 -20.81 6.49
C ARG A 45 -10.59 -22.05 7.04
N ALA A 46 -10.69 -23.16 6.32
CA ALA A 46 -9.83 -24.32 6.58
C ALA A 46 -8.36 -23.88 6.36
N LYS A 47 -7.44 -24.36 7.22
CA LYS A 47 -6.01 -24.18 6.99
C LYS A 47 -5.67 -24.84 5.65
N LYS A 48 -5.04 -24.06 4.77
CA LYS A 48 -4.63 -24.54 3.45
C LYS A 48 -3.54 -25.60 3.64
N LYS A 49 -3.78 -26.81 3.14
CA LYS A 49 -2.85 -27.94 3.25
C LYS A 49 -1.84 -28.03 2.13
N GLU A 50 -2.16 -27.43 0.96
CA GLU A 50 -1.34 -27.49 -0.26
C GLU A 50 -1.10 -26.11 -0.85
N ALA A 51 0.01 -25.94 -1.58
CA ALA A 51 0.28 -24.72 -2.32
C ALA A 51 -0.78 -24.46 -3.39
N SER A 52 -1.09 -23.18 -3.65
CA SER A 52 -2.01 -22.82 -4.73
C SER A 52 -1.41 -23.17 -6.08
N SER A 53 -2.24 -23.60 -7.02
CA SER A 53 -1.83 -23.69 -8.42
C SER A 53 -1.36 -22.32 -8.93
N LEU A 54 -0.53 -22.30 -9.97
CA LEU A 54 -0.04 -21.04 -10.57
C LEU A 54 -1.21 -20.14 -11.00
N ALA A 55 -2.25 -20.70 -11.62
CA ALA A 55 -3.45 -19.94 -11.99
C ALA A 55 -4.15 -19.32 -10.77
N GLN A 56 -4.24 -20.06 -9.66
CA GLN A 56 -4.82 -19.55 -8.43
C GLN A 56 -3.94 -18.47 -7.78
N GLN A 57 -2.63 -18.59 -7.89
CA GLN A 57 -1.70 -17.56 -7.42
C GLN A 57 -1.91 -16.27 -8.21
N THR A 58 -1.85 -16.34 -9.55
CA THR A 58 -2.09 -15.18 -10.43
C THR A 58 -3.44 -14.51 -10.15
N TYR A 59 -4.50 -15.29 -9.95
CA TYR A 59 -5.80 -14.74 -9.58
C TYR A 59 -5.76 -14.00 -8.24
N ASN A 60 -5.11 -14.60 -7.24
CA ASN A 60 -4.99 -13.98 -5.92
C ASN A 60 -4.17 -12.68 -5.97
N ASP A 61 -3.09 -12.67 -6.75
CA ASP A 61 -2.22 -11.50 -6.92
C ASP A 61 -2.95 -10.35 -7.61
N ASN A 62 -3.68 -10.63 -8.69
CA ASN A 62 -4.50 -9.62 -9.35
C ASN A 62 -5.59 -9.06 -8.44
N ARG A 63 -6.20 -9.91 -7.62
CA ARG A 63 -7.18 -9.48 -6.64
C ARG A 63 -6.54 -8.63 -5.53
N ALA A 64 -5.37 -9.00 -5.06
CA ALA A 64 -4.63 -8.24 -4.06
C ALA A 64 -4.22 -6.86 -4.59
N LYS A 65 -3.70 -6.79 -5.82
CA LYS A 65 -3.38 -5.52 -6.50
C LYS A 65 -4.62 -4.62 -6.62
N ARG A 66 -5.73 -5.15 -7.10
CA ARG A 66 -6.97 -4.38 -7.21
C ARG A 66 -7.43 -3.85 -5.85
N TYR A 67 -7.43 -4.70 -4.83
CA TYR A 67 -7.81 -4.29 -3.47
C TYR A 67 -6.87 -3.21 -2.91
N HIS A 68 -5.59 -3.30 -3.21
CA HIS A 68 -4.62 -2.28 -2.82
C HIS A 68 -4.94 -0.92 -3.46
N VAL A 69 -5.21 -0.89 -4.77
CA VAL A 69 -5.64 0.33 -5.48
C VAL A 69 -6.91 0.91 -4.86
N GLN A 70 -7.91 0.08 -4.58
CA GLN A 70 -9.15 0.50 -3.92
C GLN A 70 -8.90 1.12 -2.54
N LEU A 71 -8.03 0.49 -1.73
CA LEU A 71 -7.65 1.01 -0.41
C LEU A 71 -6.97 2.39 -0.51
N VAL A 72 -6.03 2.53 -1.44
CA VAL A 72 -5.33 3.79 -1.63
C VAL A 72 -6.30 4.87 -2.09
N ASN A 73 -7.09 4.62 -3.12
CA ASN A 73 -8.06 5.58 -3.64
C ASN A 73 -9.13 5.99 -2.61
N THR A 74 -9.47 5.10 -1.68
CA THR A 74 -10.45 5.41 -0.62
C THR A 74 -9.86 6.29 0.49
N ASN A 75 -8.58 6.14 0.78
CA ASN A 75 -7.96 6.80 1.94
C ASN A 75 -7.11 8.01 1.60
N PHE A 76 -6.63 8.12 0.36
CA PHE A 76 -5.71 9.16 -0.08
C PHE A 76 -6.24 9.90 -1.30
N GLY A 77 -5.76 11.12 -1.48
CA GLY A 77 -6.19 11.96 -2.60
C GLY A 77 -5.30 13.19 -2.78
N LYS A 78 -5.79 14.15 -3.56
CA LYS A 78 -5.09 15.41 -3.81
C LYS A 78 -4.70 16.10 -2.50
N GLY A 79 -3.43 16.50 -2.42
CA GLY A 79 -2.88 17.20 -1.26
C GLY A 79 -2.27 16.29 -0.20
N ASP A 80 -2.47 14.97 -0.26
CA ASP A 80 -1.67 14.03 0.51
C ASP A 80 -0.24 13.99 -0.04
N PHE A 81 0.69 13.31 0.61
CA PHE A 81 2.08 13.28 0.20
C PHE A 81 2.44 11.98 -0.54
N SER A 82 3.17 12.12 -1.65
CA SER A 82 4.00 11.06 -2.20
C SER A 82 5.41 11.25 -1.64
N TRP A 83 5.94 10.23 -0.99
CA TRP A 83 7.24 10.27 -0.37
C TRP A 83 8.11 9.12 -0.88
N THR A 84 9.37 9.44 -1.19
CA THR A 84 10.38 8.46 -1.59
C THR A 84 11.59 8.62 -0.70
N GLY A 85 12.09 7.52 -0.17
CA GLY A 85 13.33 7.47 0.62
C GLY A 85 14.32 6.47 0.03
N THR A 86 15.55 6.92 -0.15
CA THR A 86 16.68 6.08 -0.59
C THR A 86 17.75 6.05 0.48
N TYR A 87 18.77 5.24 0.29
CA TYR A 87 19.92 5.15 1.19
C TYR A 87 21.15 5.80 0.57
N ASP A 88 22.02 6.37 1.39
CA ASP A 88 23.41 6.62 1.02
C ASP A 88 24.23 5.32 1.09
N ASP A 89 25.48 5.36 0.67
CA ASP A 89 26.31 4.16 0.59
C ASP A 89 26.67 3.59 1.97
N ASP A 90 26.75 4.43 3.00
CA ASP A 90 27.13 4.03 4.37
C ASP A 90 25.96 3.35 5.11
N HIS A 91 24.73 3.59 4.69
CA HIS A 91 23.52 3.07 5.33
C HIS A 91 22.77 2.05 4.48
N LEU A 92 23.23 1.79 3.25
CA LEU A 92 22.55 0.88 2.34
C LEU A 92 22.50 -0.53 2.92
N PRO A 93 21.31 -1.15 3.05
CA PRO A 93 21.20 -2.55 3.40
C PRO A 93 21.94 -3.44 2.38
N GLU A 94 22.47 -4.57 2.86
CA GLU A 94 23.08 -5.57 1.98
C GLU A 94 22.12 -6.00 0.87
N PRO A 95 22.64 -6.35 -0.32
CA PRO A 95 21.83 -6.81 -1.42
C PRO A 95 20.87 -7.93 -1.02
N GLY A 96 19.56 -7.68 -1.15
CA GLY A 96 18.50 -8.63 -0.80
C GLY A 96 18.12 -8.66 0.69
N ASP A 97 18.73 -7.86 1.56
CA ASP A 97 18.30 -7.72 2.96
C ASP A 97 17.06 -6.81 3.08
N THR A 98 15.93 -7.35 2.64
CA THR A 98 14.63 -6.67 2.74
C THR A 98 14.20 -6.48 4.19
N HIS A 99 14.60 -7.36 5.10
CA HIS A 99 14.25 -7.25 6.51
C HIS A 99 14.86 -5.98 7.15
N ARG A 100 16.11 -5.68 6.85
CA ARG A 100 16.78 -4.46 7.34
C ARG A 100 16.09 -3.21 6.76
N ALA A 101 15.78 -3.21 5.46
CA ALA A 101 15.08 -2.10 4.82
C ALA A 101 13.70 -1.86 5.43
N ASP A 102 12.91 -2.91 5.66
CA ASP A 102 11.59 -2.82 6.30
C ASP A 102 11.69 -2.31 7.75
N LEU A 103 12.74 -2.69 8.47
CA LEU A 103 12.99 -2.20 9.83
C LEU A 103 13.31 -0.69 9.83
N ASP A 104 14.11 -0.23 8.90
CA ASP A 104 14.47 1.20 8.78
C ASP A 104 13.23 2.03 8.44
N PHE A 105 12.38 1.58 7.52
CA PHE A 105 11.10 2.23 7.24
C PHE A 105 10.17 2.20 8.47
N THR A 106 10.08 1.08 9.16
CA THR A 106 9.31 0.99 10.42
C THR A 106 9.80 2.00 11.47
N ASN A 107 11.11 2.18 11.58
CA ASN A 107 11.71 3.15 12.50
C ASN A 107 11.44 4.60 12.04
N TYR A 108 11.42 4.86 10.75
CA TYR A 108 10.98 6.14 10.18
C TYR A 108 9.54 6.47 10.60
N ILE A 109 8.60 5.55 10.43
CA ILE A 109 7.21 5.76 10.85
C ILE A 109 7.09 5.98 12.36
N LYS A 110 7.88 5.27 13.17
CA LYS A 110 7.91 5.51 14.62
C LYS A 110 8.44 6.91 14.97
N ARG A 111 9.41 7.44 14.21
CA ARG A 111 9.89 8.82 14.36
C ARG A 111 8.82 9.82 13.99
N LEU A 112 8.13 9.60 12.85
CA LEU A 112 7.02 10.42 12.39
C LEU A 112 5.92 10.49 13.47
N TYR A 113 5.49 9.37 14.01
CA TYR A 113 4.45 9.36 15.03
C TYR A 113 4.89 10.06 16.32
N ARG A 114 6.13 9.86 16.75
CA ARG A 114 6.68 10.59 17.91
C ARG A 114 6.79 12.09 17.67
N TRP A 115 7.09 12.50 16.43
CA TRP A 115 7.08 13.91 16.06
C TRP A 115 5.66 14.46 16.11
N CYS A 116 4.69 13.78 15.55
CA CYS A 116 3.27 14.15 15.60
C CYS A 116 2.79 14.34 17.05
N ASP A 117 3.06 13.36 17.92
CA ASP A 117 2.64 13.40 19.32
C ASP A 117 3.24 14.61 20.07
N ARG A 118 4.52 14.92 19.82
CA ARG A 118 5.19 16.06 20.46
C ARG A 118 4.69 17.43 19.99
N ASN A 119 4.22 17.51 18.76
CA ASN A 119 3.76 18.74 18.15
C ASN A 119 2.23 18.90 18.14
N GLY A 120 1.49 17.98 18.76
CA GLY A 120 0.03 18.01 18.75
C GLY A 120 -0.60 17.79 17.39
N VAL A 121 0.12 17.18 16.46
CA VAL A 121 -0.32 16.86 15.09
C VAL A 121 -0.97 15.50 15.07
N GLN A 122 -2.07 15.36 14.35
CA GLN A 122 -2.71 14.06 14.16
C GLN A 122 -1.78 13.10 13.40
N ARG A 123 -1.63 11.87 13.90
CA ARG A 123 -0.86 10.82 13.21
C ARG A 123 -1.48 10.52 11.85
N PRO A 124 -0.71 10.62 10.75
CA PRO A 124 -1.22 10.36 9.42
C PRO A 124 -1.46 8.87 9.18
N LYS A 125 -2.40 8.54 8.30
CA LYS A 125 -2.43 7.23 7.64
C LYS A 125 -1.30 7.16 6.62
N TRP A 126 -0.85 5.97 6.32
CA TRP A 126 0.16 5.74 5.29
C TRP A 126 0.00 4.35 4.65
N VAL A 127 0.53 4.22 3.46
CA VAL A 127 0.77 2.97 2.76
C VAL A 127 2.15 3.06 2.14
N ALA A 128 2.89 1.97 2.13
CA ALA A 128 4.25 1.96 1.58
C ALA A 128 4.58 0.64 0.90
N ALA A 129 5.54 0.72 -0.02
CA ALA A 129 6.22 -0.40 -0.63
C ALA A 129 7.74 -0.20 -0.51
N THR A 130 8.44 -1.28 -0.20
CA THR A 130 9.90 -1.34 -0.30
C THR A 130 10.23 -1.99 -1.62
N GLU A 131 10.97 -1.29 -2.47
CA GLU A 131 11.46 -1.82 -3.74
C GLU A 131 12.94 -2.16 -3.63
N TYR A 132 13.30 -3.24 -4.30
CA TYR A 132 14.68 -3.64 -4.50
C TYR A 132 14.93 -3.79 -5.99
N THR A 133 15.64 -2.81 -6.56
CA THR A 133 15.96 -2.86 -7.99
C THR A 133 17.19 -3.73 -8.19
N THR A 134 17.00 -4.87 -8.81
CA THR A 134 18.12 -5.70 -9.28
C THR A 134 18.50 -5.25 -10.69
N ILE A 135 19.65 -4.60 -10.82
CA ILE A 135 20.28 -4.38 -12.12
C ILE A 135 21.31 -5.50 -12.31
N THR A 136 21.06 -6.38 -13.27
CA THR A 136 22.02 -7.41 -13.66
C THR A 136 22.83 -6.87 -14.83
N GLU A 137 23.95 -6.22 -14.55
CA GLU A 137 25.04 -6.10 -15.52
C GLU A 137 26.07 -7.18 -15.18
N ASP A 138 26.44 -7.99 -16.16
CA ASP A 138 27.48 -9.03 -16.07
C ASP A 138 27.29 -10.08 -14.94
N GLY A 139 26.06 -10.41 -14.59
CA GLY A 139 25.77 -11.42 -13.56
C GLY A 139 26.01 -10.96 -12.11
N LYS A 140 26.31 -9.68 -11.88
CA LYS A 140 26.35 -9.09 -10.55
C LYS A 140 24.99 -8.48 -10.21
N VAL A 141 24.43 -8.90 -9.10
CA VAL A 141 23.24 -8.29 -8.51
C VAL A 141 23.67 -6.95 -7.90
N CYS A 142 23.43 -5.87 -8.60
CA CYS A 142 23.59 -4.52 -8.07
C CYS A 142 22.20 -3.98 -7.82
N GLY A 143 21.72 -4.02 -6.58
CA GLY A 143 20.42 -3.51 -6.24
C GLY A 143 20.52 -2.51 -5.10
N ARG A 144 19.70 -1.46 -5.17
CA ARG A 144 19.53 -0.52 -4.05
C ARG A 144 18.10 -0.61 -3.57
N HIS A 145 17.93 -0.70 -2.26
CA HIS A 145 16.63 -0.60 -1.64
C HIS A 145 16.17 0.85 -1.68
N HIS A 146 14.89 1.04 -1.94
CA HIS A 146 14.23 2.32 -1.79
C HIS A 146 12.77 2.11 -1.38
N HIS A 147 12.21 3.14 -0.76
CA HIS A 147 10.86 3.10 -0.24
C HIS A 147 10.00 4.12 -0.96
N HIS A 148 8.81 3.71 -1.33
CA HIS A 148 7.75 4.60 -1.78
C HIS A 148 6.61 4.57 -0.77
N ALA A 149 6.13 5.73 -0.36
CA ALA A 149 5.00 5.82 0.55
C ALA A 149 4.01 6.90 0.09
N ILE A 150 2.73 6.64 0.35
CA ILE A 150 1.71 7.67 0.34
C ILE A 150 1.36 7.94 1.80
N ILE A 151 1.46 9.20 2.19
CA ILE A 151 1.25 9.64 3.58
C ILE A 151 0.15 10.70 3.58
N GLN A 152 -0.86 10.50 4.40
CA GLN A 152 -1.96 11.43 4.54
C GLN A 152 -1.46 12.80 5.02
N HIS A 153 -1.92 13.86 4.35
CA HIS A 153 -1.72 15.20 4.87
C HIS A 153 -2.57 15.41 6.13
N THR A 154 -1.93 15.89 7.17
CA THR A 154 -2.57 16.34 8.41
C THR A 154 -2.10 17.76 8.71
N GLU A 155 -2.96 18.56 9.34
CA GLU A 155 -2.63 19.95 9.65
C GLU A 155 -1.35 20.03 10.50
N GLY A 156 -0.41 20.87 10.09
CA GLY A 156 0.89 21.01 10.72
C GLY A 156 1.98 20.06 10.22
N LEU A 157 1.65 19.02 9.45
CA LEU A 157 2.65 18.15 8.83
C LEU A 157 3.10 18.73 7.48
N THR A 158 4.40 18.86 7.30
CA THR A 158 5.01 19.41 6.08
C THR A 158 5.91 18.39 5.38
N ARG A 159 6.24 18.66 4.12
CA ARG A 159 7.22 17.85 3.37
C ARG A 159 8.58 17.83 4.04
N ASP A 160 9.03 18.99 4.50
CA ASP A 160 10.34 19.15 5.13
C ASP A 160 10.47 18.24 6.36
N VAL A 161 9.42 18.16 7.17
CA VAL A 161 9.36 17.25 8.32
C VAL A 161 9.47 15.79 7.86
N LEU A 162 8.74 15.41 6.79
CA LEU A 162 8.81 14.04 6.26
C LEU A 162 10.21 13.70 5.75
N GLU A 163 10.91 14.68 5.16
CA GLU A 163 12.26 14.49 4.64
C GLU A 163 13.30 14.42 5.77
N GLU A 164 13.24 15.32 6.76
CA GLU A 164 14.15 15.34 7.91
C GLU A 164 14.09 14.08 8.78
N LEU A 165 12.92 13.45 8.86
CA LEU A 165 12.73 12.26 9.67
C LEU A 165 13.35 10.99 9.08
N TRP A 166 13.83 11.03 7.81
CA TRP A 166 14.60 9.93 7.22
C TRP A 166 16.04 9.97 7.72
N SER A 167 16.23 9.55 8.97
CA SER A 167 17.46 9.71 9.72
C SER A 167 17.76 8.49 10.59
N ASP A 168 18.97 8.39 11.09
CA ASP A 168 19.37 7.41 12.09
C ASP A 168 18.86 7.77 13.50
N LYS A 169 19.28 7.00 14.51
CA LYS A 169 18.93 7.25 15.91
C LYS A 169 19.54 8.54 16.48
N ASN A 170 20.56 9.07 15.84
CA ASN A 170 21.28 10.28 16.26
C ASN A 170 20.75 11.53 15.51
N GLY A 171 19.85 11.35 14.55
CA GLY A 171 19.30 12.43 13.72
C GLY A 171 20.10 12.71 12.45
N ASN A 172 21.10 11.89 12.11
CA ASN A 172 21.83 12.04 10.86
C ASN A 172 21.01 11.43 9.71
N SER A 173 20.95 12.11 8.57
CA SER A 173 20.32 11.58 7.38
C SER A 173 20.93 10.22 7.00
N ILE A 174 20.10 9.28 6.57
CA ILE A 174 20.52 7.96 6.09
C ILE A 174 20.40 7.80 4.57
N GLY A 175 20.11 8.89 3.88
CA GLY A 175 20.00 8.94 2.44
C GLY A 175 19.17 10.10 1.93
N LEU A 176 18.84 10.06 0.63
CA LEU A 176 18.04 11.10 -0.01
C LEU A 176 16.56 10.82 0.13
N THR A 177 15.81 11.88 0.36
CA THR A 177 14.35 11.84 0.40
C THR A 177 13.75 12.87 -0.53
N ARG A 178 12.54 12.58 -0.97
CA ARG A 178 11.73 13.50 -1.76
C ARG A 178 10.27 13.37 -1.34
N GLY A 179 9.71 14.46 -0.86
CA GLY A 179 8.29 14.60 -0.56
C GLY A 179 7.62 15.50 -1.59
N GLU A 180 6.52 15.06 -2.17
CA GLU A 180 5.71 15.82 -3.12
C GLU A 180 4.23 15.75 -2.74
N TYR A 181 3.48 16.81 -3.06
CA TYR A 181 2.04 16.71 -2.93
C TYR A 181 1.47 15.84 -4.05
N LEU A 182 0.59 14.92 -3.67
CA LEU A 182 -0.13 14.09 -4.63
C LEU A 182 -0.94 14.95 -5.59
N THR A 183 -0.67 14.75 -6.87
CA THR A 183 -1.53 15.19 -7.96
C THR A 183 -2.37 13.99 -8.39
N VAL A 184 -3.67 14.17 -8.49
CA VAL A 184 -4.61 13.10 -8.89
C VAL A 184 -5.03 13.38 -10.31
N ASP A 185 -4.68 12.49 -11.23
CA ASP A 185 -5.22 12.51 -12.58
C ASP A 185 -6.56 11.76 -12.60
N HIS A 186 -7.60 12.45 -13.10
CA HIS A 186 -8.96 11.89 -13.16
C HIS A 186 -9.49 11.33 -11.82
N GLY A 187 -9.04 11.89 -10.69
CA GLY A 187 -9.50 11.50 -9.36
C GLY A 187 -8.90 10.21 -8.81
N SER A 188 -7.90 9.62 -9.46
CA SER A 188 -7.27 8.37 -9.05
C SER A 188 -5.78 8.54 -8.79
N VAL A 189 -5.27 7.84 -7.77
CA VAL A 189 -3.83 7.68 -7.50
C VAL A 189 -3.28 6.39 -8.12
N GLU A 190 -4.02 5.79 -9.04
CA GLU A 190 -3.69 4.49 -9.64
C GLU A 190 -2.29 4.44 -10.27
N GLY A 191 -1.83 5.56 -10.84
CA GLY A 191 -0.49 5.68 -11.41
C GLY A 191 0.63 5.46 -10.40
N LEU A 192 0.41 5.82 -9.12
CA LEU A 192 1.39 5.68 -8.04
C LEU A 192 1.35 4.29 -7.38
N VAL A 193 0.27 3.55 -7.55
CA VAL A 193 0.05 2.25 -6.92
C VAL A 193 0.44 1.08 -7.83
N LYS A 194 0.81 1.36 -9.07
CA LYS A 194 1.19 0.33 -10.06
C LYS A 194 2.60 -0.23 -9.88
N TYR A 195 3.40 0.36 -9.04
CA TYR A 195 4.78 -0.07 -8.74
C TYR A 195 4.88 -0.99 -7.54
#